data_14b1e5f6f2e7889f25f4425d0f66f0f1
#
_entry.id   14b1e5f6f2e7889f25f4425d0f66f0f1
#
_cell.length_a   1.000
_cell.length_b   1.000
_cell.length_c   1.000
_cell.angle_alpha   90.00
_cell.angle_beta   90.00
_cell.angle_gamma   90.00
#
_symmetry.space_group_name_H-M   'P 1'
#
loop_
_entity.id
_entity.type
_entity.pdbx_description
1 polymer ?
#
loop_
_entity_poly.entity_id
_entity_poly.type
_entity_poly.pdbx_seq_one_letter_code
_entity_poly.pdbx_strand_id
1 'polypeptide(L)'
;SGSLVRLSGGLMVGLMESPMKGPMKVVGLTGGIGSGKSTVARLFAEHGVHWVDADDVAREVVEPGTPALAAIHRHFGDQILTETGELDRARLRSLIFEDAKQRHWLEQLLHPLIRQSIVEQLQPRDYHLPYSLLVSPLLLETDQHELVSQIIVVDVPVETQIARTISRDDNSQAQVQRIIDAQMPRQKRLENADYIIDNSREP
;
A
#
# COMPACT_ATOMS: atom_id res chain seq x y z
N SER A 1 9.10 -18.61 -10.75
CA SER A 1 8.46 -19.63 -9.89
C SER A 1 8.60 -19.20 -8.43
N GLY A 2 7.55 -18.58 -7.88
CA GLY A 2 7.53 -18.19 -6.47
C GLY A 2 7.46 -19.43 -5.58
N SER A 3 8.33 -19.50 -4.60
CA SER A 3 8.28 -20.54 -3.58
C SER A 3 7.19 -20.21 -2.57
N LEU A 4 6.27 -21.13 -2.34
CA LEU A 4 5.25 -21.02 -1.31
C LEU A 4 5.92 -21.14 0.06
N VAL A 5 5.91 -20.06 0.84
CA VAL A 5 6.55 -20.04 2.16
C VAL A 5 5.46 -19.90 3.22
N ARG A 6 5.39 -20.87 4.13
CA ARG A 6 4.61 -20.73 5.36
C ARG A 6 5.29 -19.68 6.26
N LEU A 7 4.48 -18.87 6.97
CA LEU A 7 4.95 -17.99 8.04
C LEU A 7 5.49 -18.83 9.24
N SER A 8 6.51 -19.59 9.00
CA SER A 8 7.40 -20.10 10.04
C SER A 8 8.69 -19.32 9.91
N GLY A 9 9.38 -19.04 10.97
CA GLY A 9 10.58 -18.16 11.02
C GLY A 9 11.58 -18.23 9.87
N GLY A 10 11.40 -19.16 8.92
CA GLY A 10 12.25 -19.35 7.75
C GLY A 10 12.22 -18.23 6.71
N LEU A 11 11.07 -17.55 6.50
CA LEU A 11 10.99 -16.44 5.55
C LEU A 11 11.80 -15.22 6.05
N MET A 12 11.71 -14.93 7.34
CA MET A 12 12.47 -13.84 7.96
C MET A 12 13.97 -14.12 7.94
N VAL A 13 14.37 -15.38 8.20
CA VAL A 13 15.76 -15.81 8.15
C VAL A 13 16.33 -15.66 6.74
N GLY A 14 15.60 -16.08 5.71
CA GLY A 14 16.04 -15.95 4.32
C GLY A 14 16.23 -14.50 3.86
N LEU A 15 15.43 -13.55 4.39
CA LEU A 15 15.57 -12.13 4.13
C LEU A 15 16.73 -11.50 4.94
N MET A 16 17.08 -12.09 6.10
CA MET A 16 18.16 -11.63 6.98
C MET A 16 19.54 -12.20 6.62
N GLU A 17 19.61 -13.35 5.97
CA GLU A 17 20.87 -14.05 5.66
C GLU A 17 21.64 -13.49 4.44
N SER A 18 21.12 -12.51 3.74
CA SER A 18 21.90 -11.82 2.71
C SER A 18 22.99 -10.98 3.34
N PRO A 19 24.28 -11.25 3.10
CA PRO A 19 25.37 -10.46 3.66
C PRO A 19 25.28 -9.03 3.11
N MET A 20 24.91 -8.09 3.96
CA MET A 20 24.66 -6.70 3.60
C MET A 20 25.96 -5.90 3.61
N LYS A 21 26.55 -5.75 2.44
CA LYS A 21 27.43 -4.61 2.12
C LYS A 21 26.70 -3.77 1.06
N GLY A 22 25.81 -2.88 1.48
CA GLY A 22 25.06 -2.03 0.56
C GLY A 22 23.97 -1.22 1.25
N PRO A 23 23.28 -0.32 0.52
CA PRO A 23 22.14 0.42 1.07
C PRO A 23 21.03 -0.53 1.51
N MET A 24 20.26 -0.12 2.52
CA MET A 24 19.13 -0.87 3.05
C MET A 24 18.15 -1.23 1.92
N LYS A 25 17.76 -2.50 1.86
CA LYS A 25 16.80 -2.97 0.86
C LYS A 25 15.37 -2.61 1.26
N VAL A 26 14.53 -2.40 0.28
CA VAL A 26 13.08 -2.25 0.47
C VAL A 26 12.38 -3.46 -0.13
N VAL A 27 11.55 -4.11 0.66
CA VAL A 27 10.74 -5.25 0.25
C VAL A 27 9.29 -4.81 0.16
N GLY A 28 8.66 -5.00 -0.98
CA GLY A 28 7.24 -4.69 -1.17
C GLY A 28 6.35 -5.80 -0.63
N LEU A 29 5.31 -5.43 0.10
CA LEU A 29 4.26 -6.34 0.57
C LEU A 29 2.95 -5.91 -0.06
N THR A 30 2.37 -6.77 -0.87
CA THR A 30 1.09 -6.52 -1.53
C THR A 30 0.16 -7.72 -1.44
N GLY A 31 -1.05 -7.55 -1.89
CA GLY A 31 -2.09 -8.59 -1.93
C GLY A 31 -3.43 -7.95 -2.26
N GLY A 32 -4.38 -8.73 -2.74
CA GLY A 32 -5.73 -8.25 -3.03
C GLY A 32 -6.47 -7.80 -1.78
N ILE A 33 -7.57 -7.07 -1.98
CA ILE A 33 -8.47 -6.71 -0.88
C ILE A 33 -8.89 -7.96 -0.09
N GLY A 34 -8.90 -7.88 1.22
CA GLY A 34 -9.27 -9.00 2.09
C GLY A 34 -8.23 -10.11 2.20
N SER A 35 -7.01 -9.92 1.68
CA SER A 35 -5.92 -10.91 1.79
C SER A 35 -5.25 -11.00 3.16
N GLY A 36 -5.39 -9.94 3.99
CA GLY A 36 -4.77 -9.87 5.31
C GLY A 36 -3.36 -9.27 5.32
N LYS A 37 -3.05 -8.38 4.38
CA LYS A 37 -1.75 -7.65 4.33
C LYS A 37 -1.38 -7.00 5.65
N SER A 38 -2.33 -6.32 6.28
CA SER A 38 -2.10 -5.62 7.56
C SER A 38 -1.71 -6.57 8.69
N THR A 39 -2.30 -7.76 8.73
CA THR A 39 -1.96 -8.80 9.71
C THR A 39 -0.54 -9.30 9.47
N VAL A 40 -0.17 -9.55 8.22
CA VAL A 40 1.18 -9.98 7.85
C VAL A 40 2.20 -8.90 8.19
N ALA A 41 1.93 -7.62 7.87
CA ALA A 41 2.80 -6.51 8.22
C ALA A 41 3.04 -6.39 9.73
N ARG A 42 2.00 -6.59 10.54
CA ARG A 42 2.14 -6.62 12.02
C ARG A 42 3.01 -7.75 12.52
N LEU A 43 2.95 -8.93 11.90
CA LEU A 43 3.83 -10.04 12.25
C LEU A 43 5.30 -9.72 11.97
N PHE A 44 5.60 -9.05 10.85
CA PHE A 44 6.94 -8.54 10.59
C PHE A 44 7.37 -7.50 11.64
N ALA A 45 6.48 -6.59 12.02
CA ALA A 45 6.75 -5.57 13.02
C ALA A 45 7.06 -6.17 14.42
N GLU A 46 6.43 -7.28 14.80
CA GLU A 46 6.72 -8.01 16.03
C GLU A 46 8.17 -8.52 16.10
N HIS A 47 8.79 -8.74 14.92
CA HIS A 47 10.21 -9.09 14.79
C HIS A 47 11.13 -7.88 14.58
N GLY A 48 10.63 -6.68 14.83
CA GLY A 48 11.41 -5.44 14.73
C GLY A 48 11.54 -4.88 13.32
N VAL A 49 10.85 -5.41 12.33
CA VAL A 49 10.90 -4.91 10.95
C VAL A 49 10.11 -3.62 10.84
N HIS A 50 10.78 -2.57 10.35
CA HIS A 50 10.12 -1.30 10.04
C HIS A 50 9.28 -1.42 8.77
N TRP A 51 8.09 -0.89 8.79
CA TRP A 51 7.19 -0.88 7.63
C TRP A 51 6.49 0.45 7.44
N VAL A 52 6.21 0.77 6.20
CA VAL A 52 5.50 1.97 5.76
C VAL A 52 4.31 1.53 4.93
N ASP A 53 3.13 2.04 5.27
CA ASP A 53 1.91 1.84 4.49
C ASP A 53 1.75 3.02 3.52
N ALA A 54 1.74 2.73 2.22
CA ALA A 54 1.63 3.75 1.18
C ALA A 54 0.31 4.53 1.25
N ASP A 55 -0.79 3.90 1.66
CA ASP A 55 -2.08 4.56 1.82
C ASP A 55 -2.07 5.56 2.99
N ASP A 56 -1.39 5.22 4.08
CA ASP A 56 -1.21 6.14 5.21
C ASP A 56 -0.39 7.36 4.80
N VAL A 57 0.68 7.17 4.04
CA VAL A 57 1.49 8.28 3.52
C VAL A 57 0.67 9.18 2.61
N ALA A 58 -0.14 8.62 1.74
CA ALA A 58 -1.01 9.40 0.85
C ALA A 58 -2.01 10.26 1.65
N ARG A 59 -2.49 9.79 2.78
CA ARG A 59 -3.34 10.58 3.70
C ARG A 59 -2.57 11.66 4.44
N GLU A 60 -1.38 11.35 4.94
CA GLU A 60 -0.52 12.29 5.69
C GLU A 60 -0.10 13.50 4.85
N VAL A 61 0.18 13.28 3.57
CA VAL A 61 0.64 14.33 2.64
C VAL A 61 -0.37 15.47 2.48
N VAL A 62 -1.65 15.19 2.67
CA VAL A 62 -2.74 16.18 2.53
C VAL A 62 -3.41 16.56 3.86
N GLU A 63 -2.78 16.30 4.98
CA GLU A 63 -3.25 16.75 6.29
C GLU A 63 -3.23 18.27 6.43
N PRO A 64 -4.04 18.86 7.34
CA PRO A 64 -4.00 20.29 7.62
C PRO A 64 -2.60 20.78 7.95
N GLY A 65 -2.22 21.91 7.37
CA GLY A 65 -0.88 22.52 7.54
C GLY A 65 0.17 22.04 6.55
N THR A 66 -0.16 21.10 5.65
CA THR A 66 0.77 20.65 4.60
C THR A 66 0.77 21.56 3.38
N PRO A 67 1.90 21.64 2.65
CA PRO A 67 1.96 22.39 1.39
C PRO A 67 0.99 21.85 0.33
N ALA A 68 0.79 20.53 0.29
CA ALA A 68 -0.12 19.88 -0.66
C ALA A 68 -1.57 20.30 -0.43
N LEU A 69 -2.05 20.28 0.81
CA LEU A 69 -3.41 20.73 1.11
C LEU A 69 -3.59 22.23 0.80
N ALA A 70 -2.58 23.05 1.08
CA ALA A 70 -2.60 24.46 0.73
C ALA A 70 -2.71 24.67 -0.79
N ALA A 71 -2.00 23.90 -1.58
CA ALA A 71 -2.07 23.96 -3.05
C ALA A 71 -3.44 23.50 -3.59
N ILE A 72 -4.00 22.44 -3.02
CA ILE A 72 -5.34 21.94 -3.35
C ILE A 72 -6.39 23.00 -3.02
N HIS A 73 -6.31 23.61 -1.86
CA HIS A 73 -7.20 24.68 -1.43
C HIS A 73 -7.15 25.89 -2.36
N ARG A 74 -5.97 26.34 -2.75
CA ARG A 74 -5.83 27.45 -3.72
C ARG A 74 -6.42 27.11 -5.09
N HIS A 75 -6.28 25.87 -5.53
CA HIS A 75 -6.73 25.43 -6.84
C HIS A 75 -8.25 25.24 -6.93
N PHE A 76 -8.86 24.61 -5.94
CA PHE A 76 -10.29 24.28 -5.94
C PHE A 76 -11.17 25.26 -5.14
N GLY A 77 -10.58 26.11 -4.30
CA GLY A 77 -11.29 27.03 -3.43
C GLY A 77 -11.76 26.41 -2.12
N ASP A 78 -12.52 27.18 -1.34
CA ASP A 78 -12.95 26.79 0.02
C ASP A 78 -13.84 25.54 0.05
N GLN A 79 -14.53 25.24 -1.05
CA GLN A 79 -15.39 24.07 -1.18
C GLN A 79 -14.67 22.74 -0.95
N ILE A 80 -13.34 22.73 -1.09
CA ILE A 80 -12.53 21.51 -0.96
C ILE A 80 -12.19 21.15 0.49
N LEU A 81 -12.45 22.07 1.40
CA LEU A 81 -12.20 21.88 2.84
C LEU A 81 -13.50 21.58 3.58
N THR A 82 -13.39 20.78 4.63
CA THR A 82 -14.43 20.60 5.63
C THR A 82 -14.50 21.81 6.56
N GLU A 83 -15.53 21.90 7.41
CA GLU A 83 -15.65 22.96 8.43
C GLU A 83 -14.46 23.01 9.41
N THR A 84 -13.80 21.88 9.62
CA THR A 84 -12.61 21.78 10.49
C THR A 84 -11.28 22.05 9.77
N GLY A 85 -11.32 22.41 8.48
CA GLY A 85 -10.14 22.71 7.69
C GLY A 85 -9.40 21.50 7.11
N GLU A 86 -10.01 20.34 7.19
CA GLU A 86 -9.49 19.11 6.58
C GLU A 86 -9.91 18.99 5.11
N LEU A 87 -9.20 18.16 4.36
CA LEU A 87 -9.59 17.87 2.98
C LEU A 87 -10.95 17.15 2.94
N ASP A 88 -11.90 17.67 2.19
CA ASP A 88 -13.13 16.96 1.84
C ASP A 88 -12.85 15.96 0.72
N ARG A 89 -12.57 14.74 1.10
CA ARG A 89 -12.15 13.67 0.17
C ARG A 89 -13.26 13.27 -0.79
N ALA A 90 -14.51 13.29 -0.34
CA ALA A 90 -15.65 12.95 -1.17
C ALA A 90 -15.85 14.01 -2.26
N ARG A 91 -15.73 15.29 -1.89
CA ARG A 91 -15.80 16.40 -2.84
C ARG A 91 -14.69 16.35 -3.88
N LEU A 92 -13.45 16.10 -3.43
CA LEU A 92 -12.31 15.99 -4.33
C LEU A 92 -12.49 14.83 -5.33
N ARG A 93 -12.93 13.66 -4.86
CA ARG A 93 -13.22 12.51 -5.75
C ARG A 93 -14.23 12.85 -6.82
N SER A 94 -15.32 13.56 -6.47
CA SER A 94 -16.31 13.99 -7.45
C SER A 94 -15.72 14.93 -8.51
N LEU A 95 -14.93 15.91 -8.08
CA LEU A 95 -14.32 16.90 -8.98
C LEU A 95 -13.35 16.27 -9.97
N ILE A 96 -12.51 15.36 -9.52
CA ILE A 96 -11.53 14.68 -10.39
C ILE A 96 -12.18 13.58 -11.25
N PHE A 97 -13.30 13.01 -10.84
CA PHE A 97 -14.05 12.05 -11.63
C PHE A 97 -14.70 12.70 -12.85
N GLU A 98 -15.22 13.91 -12.68
CA GLU A 98 -15.92 14.66 -13.73
C GLU A 98 -14.97 15.33 -14.74
N ASP A 99 -13.75 15.65 -14.33
CA ASP A 99 -12.79 16.40 -15.15
C ASP A 99 -11.40 15.76 -15.12
N ALA A 100 -11.00 15.19 -16.25
CA ALA A 100 -9.69 14.55 -16.42
C ALA A 100 -8.51 15.52 -16.26
N LYS A 101 -8.69 16.81 -16.55
CA LYS A 101 -7.64 17.83 -16.36
C LYS A 101 -7.38 18.07 -14.89
N GLN A 102 -8.43 18.10 -14.07
CA GLN A 102 -8.33 18.25 -12.62
C GLN A 102 -7.66 17.03 -11.99
N ARG A 103 -8.02 15.84 -12.46
CA ARG A 103 -7.35 14.60 -12.03
C ARG A 103 -5.87 14.63 -12.35
N HIS A 104 -5.49 15.02 -13.56
CA HIS A 104 -4.10 15.11 -13.97
C HIS A 104 -3.32 16.13 -13.14
N TRP A 105 -3.89 17.30 -12.88
CA TRP A 105 -3.30 18.32 -12.03
C TRP A 105 -3.01 17.79 -10.63
N LEU A 106 -3.98 17.09 -10.03
CA LEU A 106 -3.85 16.51 -8.69
C LEU A 106 -2.76 15.42 -8.66
N GLU A 107 -2.73 14.55 -9.66
CA GLU A 107 -1.70 13.50 -9.78
C GLU A 107 -0.30 14.10 -9.89
N GLN A 108 -0.13 15.14 -10.69
CA GLN A 108 1.15 15.85 -10.83
C GLN A 108 1.61 16.53 -9.53
N LEU A 109 0.67 17.02 -8.74
CA LEU A 109 0.97 17.59 -7.43
C LEU A 109 1.37 16.52 -6.41
N LEU A 110 0.56 15.48 -6.27
CA LEU A 110 0.65 14.52 -5.15
C LEU A 110 1.68 13.41 -5.39
N HIS A 111 1.83 12.94 -6.60
CA HIS A 111 2.69 11.81 -6.93
C HIS A 111 4.13 11.99 -6.42
N PRO A 112 4.85 13.08 -6.75
CA PRO A 112 6.21 13.29 -6.27
C PRO A 112 6.28 13.47 -4.74
N LEU A 113 5.29 14.11 -4.13
CA LEU A 113 5.25 14.33 -2.68
C LEU A 113 5.04 13.03 -1.91
N ILE A 114 4.15 12.19 -2.38
CA ILE A 114 3.90 10.87 -1.78
C ILE A 114 5.14 9.99 -1.93
N ARG A 115 5.73 9.94 -3.12
CA ARG A 115 6.94 9.16 -3.38
C ARG A 115 8.11 9.59 -2.48
N GLN A 116 8.36 10.87 -2.38
CA GLN A 116 9.41 11.41 -1.53
C GLN A 116 9.18 11.05 -0.05
N SER A 117 7.96 11.21 0.44
CA SER A 117 7.61 10.86 1.82
C SER A 117 7.76 9.37 2.10
N ILE A 118 7.38 8.50 1.16
CA ILE A 118 7.58 7.05 1.28
C ILE A 118 9.08 6.73 1.39
N VAL A 119 9.91 7.28 0.52
CA VAL A 119 11.36 7.03 0.52
C VAL A 119 11.99 7.47 1.84
N GLU A 120 11.63 8.65 2.34
CA GLU A 120 12.13 9.16 3.62
C GLU A 120 11.70 8.29 4.80
N GLN A 121 10.45 7.86 4.85
CA GLN A 121 9.92 7.02 5.92
C GLN A 121 10.47 5.59 5.91
N LEU A 122 10.87 5.08 4.75
CA LEU A 122 11.49 3.74 4.63
C LEU A 122 12.90 3.66 5.21
N GLN A 123 13.52 4.80 5.52
CA GLN A 123 14.89 4.90 6.03
C GLN A 123 14.93 5.57 7.42
N PRO A 124 14.35 4.93 8.47
CA PRO A 124 14.35 5.51 9.80
C PRO A 124 15.76 5.56 10.38
N ARG A 125 16.01 6.56 11.24
CA ARG A 125 17.27 6.65 11.99
C ARG A 125 17.36 5.51 13.00
N ASP A 126 18.60 5.08 13.28
CA ASP A 126 18.90 4.05 14.29
C ASP A 126 18.22 2.69 14.02
N TYR A 127 17.98 2.38 12.77
CA TYR A 127 17.39 1.12 12.32
C TYR A 127 18.50 0.17 11.83
N HIS A 128 18.55 -1.05 12.38
CA HIS A 128 19.66 -1.96 12.18
C HIS A 128 19.36 -3.18 11.33
N LEU A 129 18.10 -3.43 10.99
CA LEU A 129 17.74 -4.55 10.13
C LEU A 129 18.08 -4.25 8.65
N PRO A 130 18.38 -5.29 7.86
CA PRO A 130 18.86 -5.12 6.49
C PRO A 130 17.80 -4.66 5.49
N TYR A 131 16.54 -4.65 5.87
CA TYR A 131 15.43 -4.24 5.00
C TYR A 131 14.30 -3.57 5.78
N SER A 132 13.49 -2.82 5.05
CA SER A 132 12.20 -2.31 5.50
C SER A 132 11.10 -2.76 4.54
N LEU A 133 9.84 -2.71 4.99
CA LEU A 133 8.69 -3.08 4.16
C LEU A 133 7.96 -1.86 3.65
N LEU A 134 7.61 -1.89 2.37
CA LEU A 134 6.60 -1.02 1.78
C LEU A 134 5.31 -1.82 1.56
N VAL A 135 4.28 -1.50 2.32
CA VAL A 135 2.97 -2.13 2.22
C VAL A 135 2.09 -1.30 1.31
N SER A 136 1.63 -1.89 0.22
CA SER A 136 0.75 -1.20 -0.72
C SER A 136 -0.20 -2.16 -1.42
N PRO A 137 -1.52 -1.86 -1.46
CA PRO A 137 -2.48 -2.68 -2.20
C PRO A 137 -2.32 -2.57 -3.71
N LEU A 138 -1.77 -1.46 -4.20
CA LEU A 138 -1.56 -1.16 -5.62
C LEU A 138 -0.08 -1.11 -5.99
N LEU A 139 0.76 -1.89 -5.30
CA LEU A 139 2.21 -1.92 -5.53
C LEU A 139 2.56 -2.23 -6.98
N LEU A 140 1.90 -3.22 -7.57
CA LEU A 140 2.18 -3.71 -8.93
C LEU A 140 1.47 -2.92 -10.02
N GLU A 141 0.35 -2.26 -9.69
CA GLU A 141 -0.45 -1.47 -10.61
C GLU A 141 0.07 -0.04 -10.80
N THR A 142 0.94 0.41 -9.90
CA THR A 142 1.55 1.76 -9.90
C THR A 142 3.06 1.66 -10.04
N ASP A 143 3.74 2.81 -10.12
CA ASP A 143 5.20 2.88 -10.16
C ASP A 143 5.88 2.62 -8.79
N GLN A 144 5.11 2.37 -7.74
CA GLN A 144 5.63 2.03 -6.41
C GLN A 144 6.51 0.76 -6.43
N HIS A 145 6.26 -0.17 -7.38
CA HIS A 145 7.11 -1.36 -7.57
C HIS A 145 8.57 -1.01 -7.90
N GLU A 146 8.84 0.17 -8.44
CA GLU A 146 10.20 0.64 -8.72
C GLU A 146 11.01 0.93 -7.45
N LEU A 147 10.34 1.15 -6.32
CA LEU A 147 10.96 1.44 -5.02
C LEU A 147 11.46 0.18 -4.30
N VAL A 148 11.05 -0.99 -4.75
CA VAL A 148 11.32 -2.26 -4.06
C VAL A 148 12.27 -3.15 -4.85
N SER A 149 13.08 -3.94 -4.13
CA SER A 149 14.00 -4.91 -4.72
C SER A 149 13.41 -6.32 -4.78
N GLN A 150 12.45 -6.62 -3.91
CA GLN A 150 11.74 -7.89 -3.85
C GLN A 150 10.26 -7.65 -3.52
N ILE A 151 9.42 -8.60 -3.91
CA ILE A 151 7.97 -8.51 -3.74
C ILE A 151 7.45 -9.74 -3.01
N ILE A 152 6.73 -9.49 -1.92
CA ILE A 152 5.96 -10.51 -1.20
C ILE A 152 4.49 -10.29 -1.53
N VAL A 153 3.83 -11.33 -1.99
CA VAL A 153 2.38 -11.32 -2.22
C VAL A 153 1.68 -12.15 -1.15
N VAL A 154 0.75 -11.51 -0.46
CA VAL A 154 -0.18 -12.20 0.44
C VAL A 154 -1.36 -12.69 -0.39
N ASP A 155 -1.53 -13.99 -0.48
CA ASP A 155 -2.48 -14.64 -1.37
C ASP A 155 -3.58 -15.36 -0.62
N VAL A 156 -4.80 -15.18 -1.11
CA VAL A 156 -5.98 -15.96 -0.72
C VAL A 156 -6.86 -16.17 -1.96
N PRO A 157 -7.69 -17.23 -1.99
CA PRO A 157 -8.69 -17.40 -3.03
C PRO A 157 -9.66 -16.21 -3.10
N VAL A 158 -10.20 -15.94 -4.28
CA VAL A 158 -11.12 -14.82 -4.51
C VAL A 158 -12.36 -14.92 -3.60
N GLU A 159 -12.88 -16.11 -3.37
CA GLU A 159 -14.01 -16.34 -2.46
C GLU A 159 -13.69 -15.91 -1.03
N THR A 160 -12.48 -16.16 -0.59
CA THR A 160 -11.99 -15.73 0.74
C THR A 160 -11.84 -14.21 0.80
N GLN A 161 -11.34 -13.56 -0.24
CA GLN A 161 -11.28 -12.10 -0.34
C GLN A 161 -12.67 -11.49 -0.17
N ILE A 162 -13.66 -11.99 -0.88
CA ILE A 162 -15.04 -11.51 -0.83
C ILE A 162 -15.62 -11.70 0.58
N ALA A 163 -15.55 -12.91 1.14
CA ALA A 163 -16.09 -13.21 2.45
C ALA A 163 -15.50 -12.34 3.57
N ARG A 164 -14.17 -12.19 3.59
CA ARG A 164 -13.48 -11.38 4.60
C ARG A 164 -13.80 -9.89 4.48
N THR A 165 -13.89 -9.37 3.26
CA THR A 165 -14.18 -7.96 3.01
C THR A 165 -15.62 -7.61 3.38
N ILE A 166 -16.59 -8.44 3.03
CA ILE A 166 -18.00 -8.26 3.42
C ILE A 166 -18.14 -8.28 4.94
N SER A 167 -17.51 -9.23 5.61
CA SER A 167 -17.56 -9.35 7.06
C SER A 167 -16.95 -8.16 7.80
N ARG A 168 -15.88 -7.58 7.27
CA ARG A 168 -15.15 -6.48 7.91
C ARG A 168 -15.75 -5.10 7.66
N ASP A 169 -16.14 -4.81 6.42
CA ASP A 169 -16.36 -3.45 5.94
C ASP A 169 -17.83 -3.14 5.65
N ASP A 170 -18.75 -4.03 5.92
CA ASP A 170 -20.18 -3.88 5.62
C ASP A 170 -20.46 -3.51 4.15
N ASN A 171 -19.63 -4.01 3.25
CA ASN A 171 -19.75 -3.84 1.80
C ASN A 171 -20.64 -4.93 1.19
N SER A 172 -21.34 -4.58 0.10
CA SER A 172 -22.02 -5.58 -0.71
C SER A 172 -21.04 -6.42 -1.52
N GLN A 173 -21.42 -7.65 -1.84
CA GLN A 173 -20.63 -8.51 -2.73
C GLN A 173 -20.30 -7.84 -4.07
N ALA A 174 -21.25 -7.08 -4.64
CA ALA A 174 -21.07 -6.37 -5.90
C ALA A 174 -19.99 -5.27 -5.80
N GLN A 175 -19.93 -4.54 -4.68
CA GLN A 175 -18.90 -3.53 -4.44
C GLN A 175 -17.52 -4.15 -4.28
N VAL A 176 -17.41 -5.24 -3.53
CA VAL A 176 -16.16 -5.98 -3.34
C VAL A 176 -15.66 -6.55 -4.68
N GLN A 177 -16.55 -7.12 -5.48
CA GLN A 177 -16.19 -7.64 -6.79
C GLN A 177 -15.66 -6.54 -7.72
N ARG A 178 -16.22 -5.34 -7.69
CA ARG A 178 -15.71 -4.18 -8.46
C ARG A 178 -14.29 -3.79 -8.03
N ILE A 179 -13.99 -3.84 -6.75
CA ILE A 179 -12.63 -3.56 -6.24
C ILE A 179 -11.66 -4.63 -6.72
N ILE A 180 -12.03 -5.90 -6.64
CA ILE A 180 -11.22 -7.02 -7.12
C ILE A 180 -10.95 -6.89 -8.63
N ASP A 181 -11.97 -6.55 -9.41
CA ASP A 181 -11.85 -6.39 -10.87
C ASP A 181 -10.97 -5.20 -11.27
N ALA A 182 -10.90 -4.16 -10.43
CA ALA A 182 -10.04 -3.00 -10.63
C ALA A 182 -8.57 -3.26 -10.23
N GLN A 183 -8.31 -4.25 -9.40
CA GLN A 183 -6.96 -4.67 -9.03
C GLN A 183 -6.37 -5.61 -10.10
N MET A 184 -5.04 -5.77 -10.06
CA MET A 184 -4.37 -6.75 -10.92
C MET A 184 -4.98 -8.15 -10.71
N PRO A 185 -5.22 -8.92 -11.78
CA PRO A 185 -5.68 -10.30 -11.64
C PRO A 185 -4.75 -11.13 -10.75
N ARG A 186 -5.33 -11.98 -9.91
CA ARG A 186 -4.58 -12.81 -8.95
C ARG A 186 -3.42 -13.56 -9.61
N GLN A 187 -3.64 -14.18 -10.76
CA GLN A 187 -2.60 -14.94 -11.46
C GLN A 187 -1.40 -14.06 -11.84
N LYS A 188 -1.63 -12.86 -12.37
CA LYS A 188 -0.56 -11.92 -12.71
C LYS A 188 0.17 -11.43 -11.48
N ARG A 189 -0.54 -11.20 -10.38
CA ARG A 189 0.06 -10.80 -9.11
C ARG A 189 1.03 -11.86 -8.61
N LEU A 190 0.64 -13.13 -8.67
CA LEU A 190 1.47 -14.25 -8.25
C LEU A 190 2.71 -14.43 -9.15
N GLU A 191 2.59 -14.15 -10.45
CA GLU A 191 3.72 -14.20 -11.39
C GLU A 191 4.81 -13.16 -11.07
N ASN A 192 4.44 -12.03 -10.47
CA ASN A 192 5.37 -10.97 -10.08
C ASN A 192 5.96 -11.15 -8.67
N ALA A 193 5.54 -12.17 -7.94
CA ALA A 193 5.99 -12.41 -6.57
C ALA A 193 7.35 -13.09 -6.52
N ASP A 194 8.25 -12.58 -5.68
CA ASP A 194 9.46 -13.31 -5.26
C ASP A 194 9.12 -14.30 -4.15
N TYR A 195 8.18 -13.92 -3.27
CA TYR A 195 7.65 -14.75 -2.19
C TYR A 195 6.13 -14.68 -2.16
N ILE A 196 5.50 -15.82 -1.87
CA ILE A 196 4.05 -15.92 -1.72
C ILE A 196 3.73 -16.39 -0.31
N ILE A 197 2.89 -15.64 0.39
CA ILE A 197 2.35 -16.01 1.69
C ILE A 197 0.90 -16.44 1.49
N ASP A 198 0.62 -17.72 1.67
CA ASP A 198 -0.74 -18.24 1.67
C ASP A 198 -1.41 -17.95 3.01
N ASN A 199 -2.40 -17.06 3.00
CA ASN A 199 -3.18 -16.64 4.17
C ASN A 199 -4.63 -17.17 4.10
N SER A 200 -4.86 -18.24 3.39
CA SER A 200 -6.19 -18.84 3.20
C SER A 200 -6.72 -19.59 4.43
N ARG A 201 -5.85 -19.90 5.38
CA ARG A 201 -6.23 -20.58 6.64
C ARG A 201 -6.50 -19.56 7.73
N GLU A 202 -7.50 -19.85 8.56
CA GLU A 202 -7.67 -19.12 9.82
C GLU A 202 -6.47 -19.37 10.73
N PRO A 203 -6.10 -18.36 11.53
CA PRO A 203 -4.98 -18.48 12.46
C PRO A 203 -5.16 -19.56 13.51
#